data_24a2d95587087ef72c78a844c5f4e0eb
#
_entry.id   24a2d95587087ef72c78a844c5f4e0eb
#
_cell.length_a   1.000
_cell.length_b   1.000
_cell.length_c   1.000
_cell.angle_alpha   90.00
_cell.angle_beta   90.00
_cell.angle_gamma   90.00
#
_symmetry.space_group_name_H-M   'P 1'
#
loop_
_entity.id
_entity.type
_entity.pdbx_description
1 polymer ?
#
loop_
_entity_poly.entity_id
_entity_poly.type
_entity_poly.pdbx_seq_one_letter_code
_entity_poly.pdbx_strand_id
1 'polypeptide(L)'
;QKELSELRKLNPTRYLYTAKMGADGRPIYLIDGLDLDAKDFAYPGTYIEKEVVPYIEAALAGETVYSQEIVDTAWGHIFTACYPVREDTGEVIGAICMEMDMEHTYKLLEQSNRAAVKMAMFAAIVLVLFALGAYCLIQKSRTKSEEQQEQLQKAVEAADAANEAKSVFLFNVSHDIRTP
;
A
#
# COMPACT_ATOMS: atom_id res chain seq x y z
N GLN A 1 12.36 32.09 26.49
CA GLN A 1 12.96 30.78 26.20
C GLN A 1 12.81 29.81 27.38
N LYS A 2 13.16 30.18 28.62
CA LYS A 2 13.09 29.31 29.79
C LYS A 2 11.69 28.71 29.99
N GLU A 3 10.66 29.53 29.94
CA GLU A 3 9.26 29.08 30.09
C GLU A 3 8.87 28.11 28.96
N LEU A 4 9.28 28.38 27.73
CA LEU A 4 9.00 27.51 26.59
C LEU A 4 9.73 26.16 26.71
N SER A 5 10.95 26.15 27.23
CA SER A 5 11.71 24.92 27.53
C SER A 5 11.03 24.09 28.64
N GLU A 6 10.51 24.74 29.68
CA GLU A 6 9.76 24.05 30.72
C GLU A 6 8.46 23.44 30.19
N LEU A 7 7.70 24.17 29.38
CA LEU A 7 6.49 23.66 28.72
C LEU A 7 6.79 22.47 27.80
N ARG A 8 7.87 22.55 27.03
CA ARG A 8 8.31 21.45 26.18
C ARG A 8 8.60 20.17 26.97
N LYS A 9 9.29 20.32 28.11
CA LYS A 9 9.65 19.15 28.98
C LYS A 9 8.44 18.51 29.67
N LEU A 10 7.33 19.22 29.82
CA LEU A 10 6.09 18.68 30.40
C LEU A 10 5.26 17.83 29.40
N ASN A 11 5.53 17.95 28.11
CA ASN A 11 4.80 17.28 27.05
C ASN A 11 5.74 16.35 26.26
N PRO A 12 5.24 15.28 25.62
CA PRO A 12 6.03 14.39 24.75
C PRO A 12 6.35 15.06 23.42
N THR A 13 6.84 16.28 23.47
CA THR A 13 7.12 17.14 22.34
C THR A 13 8.63 17.18 22.11
N ARG A 14 9.07 16.88 20.88
CA ARG A 14 10.49 16.99 20.55
C ARG A 14 10.92 18.43 20.40
N TYR A 15 10.16 19.22 19.61
CA TYR A 15 10.38 20.63 19.40
C TYR A 15 9.14 21.44 19.77
N LEU A 16 9.37 22.57 20.42
CA LEU A 16 8.35 23.58 20.73
C LEU A 16 9.01 24.94 20.52
N TYR A 17 8.53 25.70 19.55
CA TYR A 17 9.11 26.98 19.18
C TYR A 17 8.06 27.98 18.75
N THR A 18 8.46 29.23 18.67
CA THR A 18 7.64 30.29 18.08
C THR A 18 8.27 30.80 16.79
N ALA A 19 7.41 31.18 15.85
CA ALA A 19 7.80 31.68 14.55
C ALA A 19 7.06 32.98 14.23
N LYS A 20 7.68 33.80 13.37
CA LYS A 20 7.04 34.98 12.80
C LYS A 20 7.50 35.19 11.36
N MET A 21 6.84 36.11 10.63
CA MET A 21 7.31 36.51 9.32
C MET A 21 8.56 37.39 9.46
N GLY A 22 9.61 37.04 8.74
CA GLY A 22 10.80 37.86 8.60
C GLY A 22 10.57 39.08 7.71
N ALA A 23 11.51 40.03 7.71
CA ALA A 23 11.43 41.25 6.92
C ALA A 23 11.44 40.99 5.39
N ASP A 24 11.97 39.86 4.98
CA ASP A 24 12.05 39.42 3.58
C ASP A 24 10.87 38.55 3.14
N GLY A 25 9.84 38.41 4.00
CA GLY A 25 8.63 37.65 3.72
C GLY A 25 8.79 36.12 3.90
N ARG A 26 9.89 35.64 4.51
CA ARG A 26 10.07 34.24 4.85
C ARG A 26 9.89 34.01 6.35
N PRO A 27 9.26 32.92 6.78
CA PRO A 27 9.14 32.58 8.20
C PRO A 27 10.50 32.33 8.85
N ILE A 28 10.65 32.84 10.06
CA ILE A 28 11.86 32.68 10.88
C ILE A 28 11.52 32.20 12.29
N TYR A 29 12.45 31.48 12.91
CA TYR A 29 12.40 31.15 14.33
C TYR A 29 12.51 32.44 15.17
N LEU A 30 11.64 32.56 16.17
CA LEU A 30 11.70 33.67 17.12
C LEU A 30 12.25 33.20 18.46
N ILE A 31 11.69 32.15 19.04
CA ILE A 31 12.14 31.54 20.29
C ILE A 31 12.07 30.03 20.13
N ASP A 32 13.16 29.33 20.43
CA ASP A 32 13.22 27.87 20.51
C ASP A 32 13.14 27.42 21.97
N GLY A 33 12.38 26.36 22.22
CA GLY A 33 12.23 25.71 23.53
C GLY A 33 13.30 24.68 23.84
N LEU A 34 14.27 24.44 22.95
CA LEU A 34 15.43 23.60 23.22
C LEU A 34 16.39 24.28 24.21
N ASP A 35 17.23 23.50 24.84
CA ASP A 35 18.34 24.01 25.63
C ASP A 35 19.39 24.62 24.68
N LEU A 36 20.07 25.69 25.11
CA LEU A 36 21.00 26.47 24.25
C LEU A 36 22.20 25.66 23.71
N ASP A 37 22.55 24.61 24.38
CA ASP A 37 23.64 23.68 24.01
C ASP A 37 23.13 22.50 23.18
N ALA A 38 21.84 22.43 22.88
CA ALA A 38 21.29 21.40 22.01
C ALA A 38 21.82 21.54 20.60
N LYS A 39 22.16 20.43 19.96
CA LYS A 39 22.75 20.38 18.62
C LYS A 39 21.83 20.98 17.55
N ASP A 40 20.54 20.80 17.74
CA ASP A 40 19.45 21.21 16.85
C ASP A 40 18.75 22.50 17.31
N PHE A 41 19.37 23.28 18.24
CA PHE A 41 18.86 24.57 18.68
C PHE A 41 18.82 25.58 17.52
N ALA A 42 17.66 26.14 17.28
CA ALA A 42 17.46 27.17 16.25
C ALA A 42 17.60 28.59 16.87
N TYR A 43 18.59 29.34 16.43
CA TYR A 43 18.80 30.72 16.85
C TYR A 43 17.71 31.64 16.29
N PRO A 44 17.29 32.67 17.06
CA PRO A 44 16.35 33.67 16.57
C PRO A 44 16.80 34.27 15.25
N GLY A 45 15.89 34.33 14.28
CA GLY A 45 16.19 34.82 12.91
C GLY A 45 16.65 33.74 11.93
N THR A 46 16.88 32.50 12.39
CA THR A 46 17.09 31.36 11.49
C THR A 46 15.84 31.11 10.66
N TYR A 47 16.01 30.79 9.37
CA TYR A 47 14.88 30.44 8.50
C TYR A 47 14.32 29.07 8.87
N ILE A 48 12.99 28.96 8.77
CA ILE A 48 12.26 27.72 8.95
C ILE A 48 12.52 26.79 7.76
N GLU A 49 12.56 25.49 7.99
CA GLU A 49 12.69 24.46 6.98
C GLU A 49 11.48 24.50 6.03
N LYS A 50 11.75 24.37 4.73
CA LYS A 50 10.73 24.54 3.67
C LYS A 50 9.55 23.54 3.81
N GLU A 51 9.79 22.38 4.41
CA GLU A 51 8.79 21.33 4.62
C GLU A 51 7.74 21.76 5.65
N VAL A 52 8.10 22.64 6.58
CA VAL A 52 7.23 23.12 7.67
C VAL A 52 6.63 24.51 7.35
N VAL A 53 7.24 25.28 6.42
CA VAL A 53 6.78 26.62 6.03
C VAL A 53 5.28 26.69 5.77
N PRO A 54 4.62 25.78 5.00
CA PRO A 54 3.19 25.88 4.72
C PRO A 54 2.30 25.89 5.97
N TYR A 55 2.68 25.14 7.01
CA TYR A 55 1.93 25.07 8.27
C TYR A 55 2.10 26.37 9.07
N ILE A 56 3.28 26.98 9.03
CA ILE A 56 3.55 28.21 9.72
C ILE A 56 2.88 29.40 9.02
N GLU A 57 2.91 29.45 7.70
CA GLU A 57 2.21 30.48 6.93
C GLU A 57 0.70 30.45 7.17
N ALA A 58 0.09 29.26 7.20
CA ALA A 58 -1.32 29.13 7.54
C ALA A 58 -1.61 29.60 8.99
N ALA A 59 -0.74 29.27 9.95
CA ALA A 59 -0.88 29.74 11.32
C ALA A 59 -0.73 31.27 11.42
N LEU A 60 0.21 31.85 10.69
CA LEU A 60 0.39 33.31 10.62
C LEU A 60 -0.78 34.02 9.91
N ALA A 61 -1.50 33.31 9.02
CA ALA A 61 -2.77 33.76 8.45
C ALA A 61 -3.96 33.65 9.42
N GLY A 62 -3.76 33.04 10.59
CA GLY A 62 -4.74 32.93 11.67
C GLY A 62 -5.45 31.58 11.78
N GLU A 63 -5.00 30.59 11.05
CA GLU A 63 -5.56 29.24 11.08
C GLU A 63 -4.84 28.35 12.10
N THR A 64 -5.55 27.43 12.73
CA THR A 64 -4.94 26.33 13.48
C THR A 64 -4.74 25.16 12.54
N VAL A 65 -3.49 24.72 12.37
CA VAL A 65 -3.14 23.68 11.40
C VAL A 65 -2.27 22.60 12.01
N TYR A 66 -2.39 21.42 11.44
CA TYR A 66 -1.54 20.28 11.78
C TYR A 66 -1.30 19.44 10.52
N SER A 67 -0.17 18.76 10.48
CA SER A 67 0.14 17.86 9.37
C SER A 67 -0.83 16.68 9.34
N GLN A 68 -1.33 16.33 8.15
CA GLN A 68 -2.18 15.15 7.93
C GLN A 68 -1.36 13.87 7.88
N GLU A 69 -0.08 13.99 7.55
CA GLU A 69 0.87 12.91 7.38
C GLU A 69 2.15 13.19 8.17
N ILE A 70 2.99 12.17 8.33
CA ILE A 70 4.31 12.33 8.90
C ILE A 70 5.16 13.14 7.91
N VAL A 71 5.70 14.26 8.37
CA VAL A 71 6.56 15.13 7.58
C VAL A 71 8.01 14.66 7.71
N ASP A 72 8.66 14.45 6.57
CA ASP A 72 10.08 14.11 6.52
C ASP A 72 10.91 15.39 6.43
N THR A 73 11.73 15.62 7.46
CA THR A 73 12.56 16.82 7.59
C THR A 73 14.02 16.44 7.80
N ALA A 74 14.91 17.40 7.72
CA ALA A 74 16.33 17.22 8.07
C ALA A 74 16.54 16.72 9.53
N TRP A 75 15.55 16.90 10.38
CA TRP A 75 15.57 16.53 11.81
C TRP A 75 14.88 15.19 12.12
N GLY A 76 14.36 14.51 11.09
CA GLY A 76 13.68 13.22 11.17
C GLY A 76 12.21 13.29 10.78
N HIS A 77 11.49 12.23 11.11
CA HIS A 77 10.07 12.08 10.84
C HIS A 77 9.26 12.73 11.96
N ILE A 78 8.55 13.81 11.63
CA ILE A 78 7.83 14.61 12.62
C ILE A 78 6.34 14.73 12.26
N PHE A 79 5.54 14.95 13.30
CA PHE A 79 4.17 15.45 13.17
C PHE A 79 4.16 16.89 13.67
N THR A 80 3.71 17.82 12.83
CA THR A 80 3.73 19.26 13.11
C THR A 80 2.33 19.77 13.40
N ALA A 81 2.18 20.59 14.43
CA ALA A 81 0.99 21.37 14.71
C ALA A 81 1.38 22.83 14.97
N CYS A 82 0.71 23.78 14.33
CA CYS A 82 0.97 25.21 14.47
C CYS A 82 -0.32 25.96 14.81
N TYR A 83 -0.20 26.90 15.77
CA TYR A 83 -1.31 27.69 16.27
C TYR A 83 -0.96 29.19 16.16
N PRO A 84 -1.91 30.04 15.76
CA PRO A 84 -1.69 31.49 15.72
C PRO A 84 -1.56 32.06 17.14
N VAL A 85 -0.55 32.86 17.36
CA VAL A 85 -0.42 33.70 18.56
C VAL A 85 -1.03 35.05 18.27
N ARG A 86 -2.04 35.43 19.06
CA ARG A 86 -2.77 36.69 18.87
C ARG A 86 -2.54 37.62 20.01
N GLU A 87 -2.52 38.91 19.70
CA GLU A 87 -2.57 39.97 20.69
C GLU A 87 -4.01 40.17 21.21
N ASP A 88 -4.19 40.93 22.28
CA ASP A 88 -5.52 41.26 22.84
C ASP A 88 -6.44 41.95 21.81
N THR A 89 -5.87 42.62 20.80
CA THR A 89 -6.57 43.20 19.67
C THR A 89 -7.15 42.18 18.69
N GLY A 90 -6.74 40.90 18.79
CA GLY A 90 -7.08 39.84 17.86
C GLY A 90 -6.12 39.70 16.68
N GLU A 91 -5.17 40.61 16.53
CA GLU A 91 -4.14 40.55 15.47
C GLU A 91 -3.18 39.38 15.70
N VAL A 92 -2.82 38.67 14.62
CA VAL A 92 -1.83 37.58 14.68
C VAL A 92 -0.42 38.16 14.65
N ILE A 93 0.30 37.98 15.75
CA ILE A 93 1.67 38.50 15.93
C ILE A 93 2.76 37.42 15.73
N GLY A 94 2.37 36.19 15.63
CA GLY A 94 3.28 35.06 15.46
C GLY A 94 2.53 33.71 15.42
N ALA A 95 3.28 32.64 15.38
CA ALA A 95 2.79 31.28 15.51
C ALA A 95 3.57 30.53 16.59
N ILE A 96 2.91 29.64 17.35
CA ILE A 96 3.55 28.64 18.18
C ILE A 96 3.42 27.29 17.51
N CYS A 97 4.54 26.60 17.34
CA CYS A 97 4.60 25.32 16.66
C CYS A 97 5.15 24.25 17.58
N MET A 98 4.54 23.08 17.46
CA MET A 98 4.85 21.91 18.26
C MET A 98 5.12 20.73 17.30
N GLU A 99 6.22 20.03 17.52
CA GLU A 99 6.59 18.89 16.69
C GLU A 99 6.86 17.67 17.57
N MET A 100 6.22 16.55 17.19
CA MET A 100 6.38 15.26 17.85
C MET A 100 7.25 14.35 17.00
N ASP A 101 8.14 13.61 17.66
CA ASP A 101 8.96 12.60 17.00
C ASP A 101 8.11 11.39 16.61
N MET A 102 8.07 11.08 15.34
CA MET A 102 7.31 9.98 14.77
C MET A 102 8.22 8.85 14.24
N GLU A 103 9.51 8.89 14.54
CA GLU A 103 10.50 7.92 14.05
C GLU A 103 10.11 6.47 14.35
N HIS A 104 9.64 6.21 15.56
CA HIS A 104 9.18 4.88 15.93
C HIS A 104 7.94 4.44 15.14
N THR A 105 6.96 5.32 15.00
CA THR A 105 5.73 5.08 14.24
C THR A 105 6.03 4.87 12.76
N TYR A 106 6.92 5.68 12.20
CA TYR A 106 7.36 5.54 10.82
C TYR A 106 8.02 4.17 10.55
N LYS A 107 8.91 3.73 11.42
CA LYS A 107 9.54 2.40 11.32
C LYS A 107 8.53 1.26 11.39
N LEU A 108 7.54 1.35 12.27
CA LEU A 108 6.47 0.36 12.35
C LEU A 108 5.64 0.30 11.06
N LEU A 109 5.29 1.45 10.48
CA LEU A 109 4.57 1.54 9.22
C LEU A 109 5.39 0.92 8.07
N GLU A 110 6.67 1.24 8.00
CA GLU A 110 7.56 0.68 6.99
C GLU A 110 7.69 -0.85 7.10
N GLN A 111 7.84 -1.37 8.32
CA GLN A 111 7.87 -2.81 8.56
C GLN A 111 6.55 -3.48 8.16
N SER A 112 5.42 -2.89 8.51
CA SER A 112 4.09 -3.38 8.15
C SER A 112 3.92 -3.42 6.62
N ASN A 113 4.29 -2.37 5.92
CA ASN A 113 4.21 -2.31 4.46
C ASN A 113 5.11 -3.37 3.80
N ARG A 114 6.33 -3.55 4.28
CA ARG A 114 7.24 -4.59 3.78
C ARG A 114 6.68 -6.00 4.02
N ALA A 115 6.05 -6.23 5.17
CA ALA A 115 5.39 -7.50 5.48
C ALA A 115 4.19 -7.76 4.55
N ALA A 116 3.35 -6.75 4.32
CA ALA A 116 2.20 -6.84 3.41
C ALA A 116 2.63 -7.16 1.97
N VAL A 117 3.69 -6.52 1.46
CA VAL A 117 4.23 -6.82 0.13
C VAL A 117 4.72 -8.27 0.04
N LYS A 118 5.47 -8.77 1.05
CA LYS A 118 5.92 -10.17 1.07
C LYS A 118 4.76 -11.16 1.09
N MET A 119 3.72 -10.89 1.87
CA MET A 119 2.51 -11.71 1.91
C MET A 119 1.78 -11.73 0.56
N ALA A 120 1.64 -10.57 -0.09
CA ALA A 120 1.02 -10.48 -1.40
C ALA A 120 1.81 -11.26 -2.47
N MET A 121 3.13 -11.18 -2.46
CA MET A 121 4.00 -11.96 -3.36
C MET A 121 3.84 -13.47 -3.11
N PHE A 122 3.83 -13.91 -1.86
CA PHE A 122 3.61 -15.31 -1.51
C PHE A 122 2.24 -15.81 -2.00
N ALA A 123 1.18 -15.06 -1.75
CA ALA A 123 -0.16 -15.38 -2.23
C ALA A 123 -0.22 -15.49 -3.77
N ALA A 124 0.43 -14.59 -4.49
CA ALA A 124 0.52 -14.64 -5.95
C ALA A 124 1.22 -15.91 -6.45
N ILE A 125 2.32 -16.31 -5.81
CA ILE A 125 3.04 -17.55 -6.15
C ILE A 125 2.13 -18.78 -5.94
N VAL A 126 1.43 -18.85 -4.81
CA VAL A 126 0.51 -19.96 -4.51
C VAL A 126 -0.62 -20.03 -5.55
N LEU A 127 -1.19 -18.90 -5.95
CA LEU A 127 -2.22 -18.86 -7.00
C LEU A 127 -1.70 -19.36 -8.36
N VAL A 128 -0.49 -18.97 -8.74
CA VAL A 128 0.13 -19.46 -9.98
C VAL A 128 0.35 -20.95 -9.94
N LEU A 129 0.88 -21.50 -8.83
CA LEU A 129 1.08 -22.94 -8.67
C LEU A 129 -0.23 -23.72 -8.73
N PHE A 130 -1.28 -23.18 -8.09
CA PHE A 130 -2.61 -23.78 -8.15
C PHE A 130 -3.17 -23.78 -9.58
N ALA A 131 -3.04 -22.68 -10.30
CA ALA A 131 -3.48 -22.57 -11.69
C ALA A 131 -2.74 -23.55 -12.61
N LEU A 132 -1.43 -23.70 -12.44
CA LEU A 132 -0.63 -24.70 -13.17
C LEU A 132 -1.07 -26.13 -12.85
N GLY A 133 -1.30 -26.45 -11.58
CA GLY A 133 -1.82 -27.74 -11.15
C GLY A 133 -3.18 -28.07 -11.77
N ALA A 134 -4.11 -27.12 -11.72
CA ALA A 134 -5.42 -27.27 -12.35
C ALA A 134 -5.32 -27.46 -13.86
N TYR A 135 -4.45 -26.69 -14.53
CA TYR A 135 -4.20 -26.84 -15.95
C TYR A 135 -3.68 -28.25 -16.31
N CYS A 136 -2.70 -28.77 -15.56
CA CYS A 136 -2.18 -30.13 -15.75
C CYS A 136 -3.26 -31.24 -15.57
N LEU A 137 -4.13 -31.06 -14.55
CA LEU A 137 -5.23 -31.99 -14.33
C LEU A 137 -6.25 -31.95 -15.46
N ILE A 138 -6.60 -30.80 -15.96
CA ILE A 138 -7.50 -30.63 -17.12
C ILE A 138 -6.92 -31.31 -18.37
N GLN A 139 -5.65 -31.07 -18.65
CA GLN A 139 -4.98 -31.69 -19.81
C GLN A 139 -4.97 -33.22 -19.71
N LYS A 140 -4.62 -33.74 -18.54
CA LYS A 140 -4.66 -35.20 -18.30
C LYS A 140 -6.06 -35.79 -18.47
N SER A 141 -7.09 -35.07 -18.03
CA SER A 141 -8.49 -35.50 -18.19
C SER A 141 -8.89 -35.49 -19.68
N ARG A 142 -8.47 -34.49 -20.45
CA ARG A 142 -8.76 -34.39 -21.89
C ARG A 142 -8.14 -35.54 -22.68
N THR A 143 -6.85 -35.81 -22.47
CA THR A 143 -6.17 -36.89 -23.18
C THR A 143 -6.83 -38.25 -22.89
N LYS A 144 -7.22 -38.51 -21.64
CA LYS A 144 -7.95 -39.73 -21.27
C LYS A 144 -9.34 -39.84 -21.93
N SER A 145 -10.04 -38.71 -22.04
CA SER A 145 -11.34 -38.67 -22.72
C SER A 145 -11.22 -38.90 -24.21
N GLU A 146 -10.21 -38.37 -24.86
CA GLU A 146 -9.91 -38.55 -26.29
C GLU A 146 -9.59 -40.06 -26.57
N GLU A 147 -8.76 -40.70 -25.74
CA GLU A 147 -8.46 -42.13 -25.85
C GLU A 147 -9.71 -42.99 -25.70
N GLN A 148 -10.61 -42.67 -24.77
CA GLN A 148 -11.86 -43.36 -24.56
C GLN A 148 -12.81 -43.22 -25.76
N GLN A 149 -12.90 -42.02 -26.33
CA GLN A 149 -13.71 -41.78 -27.52
C GLN A 149 -13.21 -42.56 -28.73
N GLU A 150 -11.89 -42.58 -28.94
CA GLU A 150 -11.30 -43.37 -30.03
C GLU A 150 -11.55 -44.88 -29.88
N GLN A 151 -11.44 -45.41 -28.64
CA GLN A 151 -11.76 -46.82 -28.36
C GLN A 151 -13.24 -47.13 -28.62
N LEU A 152 -14.13 -46.20 -28.20
CA LEU A 152 -15.57 -46.38 -28.42
C LEU A 152 -15.91 -46.37 -29.92
N GLN A 153 -15.32 -45.44 -30.66
CA GLN A 153 -15.53 -45.38 -32.12
C GLN A 153 -15.07 -46.63 -32.84
N LYS A 154 -13.87 -47.13 -32.51
CA LYS A 154 -13.39 -48.41 -33.04
C LYS A 154 -14.32 -49.62 -32.70
N ALA A 155 -14.87 -49.63 -31.51
CA ALA A 155 -15.81 -50.67 -31.10
C ALA A 155 -17.14 -50.57 -31.89
N VAL A 156 -17.63 -49.36 -32.13
CA VAL A 156 -18.85 -49.17 -32.95
C VAL A 156 -18.61 -49.61 -34.39
N GLU A 157 -17.50 -49.21 -35.02
CA GLU A 157 -17.16 -49.57 -36.35
C GLU A 157 -17.03 -51.13 -36.52
N ALA A 158 -16.42 -51.80 -35.55
CA ALA A 158 -16.33 -53.25 -35.52
C ALA A 158 -17.72 -53.94 -35.36
N ALA A 159 -18.59 -53.38 -34.53
CA ALA A 159 -19.95 -53.88 -34.38
C ALA A 159 -20.79 -53.67 -35.63
N ASP A 160 -20.68 -52.56 -36.30
CA ASP A 160 -21.38 -52.29 -37.58
C ASP A 160 -20.90 -53.23 -38.70
N ALA A 161 -19.59 -53.44 -38.83
CA ALA A 161 -19.03 -54.40 -39.79
C ALA A 161 -19.50 -55.83 -39.52
N ALA A 162 -19.56 -56.24 -38.25
CA ALA A 162 -20.09 -57.56 -37.89
C ALA A 162 -21.58 -57.71 -38.17
N ASN A 163 -22.36 -56.65 -37.98
CA ASN A 163 -23.80 -56.64 -38.27
C ASN A 163 -24.10 -56.66 -39.76
N GLU A 164 -23.28 -55.97 -40.57
CA GLU A 164 -23.35 -56.01 -42.01
C GLU A 164 -23.03 -57.40 -42.56
N ALA A 165 -21.95 -58.05 -42.09
CA ALA A 165 -21.56 -59.40 -42.44
C ALA A 165 -22.65 -60.41 -42.08
N LYS A 166 -23.31 -60.25 -40.91
CA LYS A 166 -24.44 -61.07 -40.48
C LYS A 166 -25.63 -60.89 -41.42
N SER A 167 -25.93 -59.67 -41.85
CA SER A 167 -27.04 -59.37 -42.77
C SER A 167 -26.81 -59.98 -44.14
N VAL A 168 -25.60 -59.89 -44.67
CA VAL A 168 -25.21 -60.51 -45.93
C VAL A 168 -25.33 -62.05 -45.86
N PHE A 169 -24.84 -62.64 -44.74
CA PHE A 169 -24.97 -64.10 -44.51
C PHE A 169 -26.44 -64.57 -44.49
N LEU A 170 -27.28 -63.86 -43.73
CA LEU A 170 -28.72 -64.20 -43.65
C LEU A 170 -29.42 -64.05 -45.05
N PHE A 171 -29.06 -63.05 -45.83
CA PHE A 171 -29.57 -62.86 -47.18
C PHE A 171 -29.18 -64.02 -48.07
N ASN A 172 -27.91 -64.41 -48.08
CA ASN A 172 -27.41 -65.55 -48.91
C ASN A 172 -28.07 -66.87 -48.49
N VAL A 173 -28.15 -67.18 -47.16
CA VAL A 173 -28.85 -68.36 -46.66
C VAL A 173 -30.33 -68.36 -47.07
N SER A 174 -31.02 -67.24 -46.99
CA SER A 174 -32.42 -67.12 -47.40
C SER A 174 -32.61 -67.37 -48.90
N HIS A 175 -31.63 -66.91 -49.69
CA HIS A 175 -31.63 -67.10 -51.16
C HIS A 175 -31.40 -68.58 -51.51
N ASP A 176 -30.44 -69.30 -50.86
CA ASP A 176 -30.13 -70.70 -51.11
C ASP A 176 -31.25 -71.62 -50.67
N ILE A 177 -32.01 -71.27 -49.64
CA ILE A 177 -33.17 -72.06 -49.24
C ILE A 177 -34.37 -71.91 -50.19
N ARG A 178 -34.42 -70.82 -50.94
CA ARG A 178 -35.55 -70.54 -51.82
C ARG A 178 -35.38 -71.07 -53.26
N THR A 179 -34.20 -71.59 -53.61
CA THR A 179 -33.92 -72.24 -54.91
C THR A 179 -33.98 -73.74 -54.74
N PRO A 180 -35.00 -74.44 -55.22
CA PRO A 180 -35.08 -75.88 -55.24
C PRO A 180 -34.15 -76.49 -56.26
#